data_d5352f4f3593a677b880c37417d59a35
#
_entry.id   d5352f4f3593a677b880c37417d59a35
#
_cell.length_a   1.000
_cell.length_b   1.000
_cell.length_c   1.000
_cell.angle_alpha   90.00
_cell.angle_beta   90.00
_cell.angle_gamma   90.00
#
_symmetry.space_group_name_H-M   'P 1'
#
loop_
_entity.id
_entity.type
_entity.pdbx_description
1 polymer ?
#
loop_
_entity_poly.entity_id
_entity_poly.type
_entity_poly.pdbx_seq_one_letter_code
_entity_poly.pdbx_strand_id
1 'polypeptide(L)'
;AVAASTAAARSLPITASDWGFVGLMQTPTARMSPAGDARFNMSNVYPYERIIVFVQPFDWLEAGFRYSNISNRLYGPLELSGTQALKDKSIDFKLRLLEESAYMPQLALGMIDFGGTGLFSSEYVVANKRFGNFDASLGMGWGYLGSSGNITNPLSKLSSAFNTRSAET
;
A
#
# COMPACT_ATOMS: atom_id res chain seq x y z
N ALA A 1 47.60 -9.98 -1.94
CA ALA A 1 46.41 -9.35 -1.44
C ALA A 1 45.40 -9.26 -2.57
N VAL A 2 44.40 -10.13 -2.58
CA VAL A 2 43.30 -10.10 -3.57
C VAL A 2 42.26 -9.11 -3.02
N ALA A 3 42.16 -7.97 -3.65
CA ALA A 3 41.08 -7.01 -3.35
C ALA A 3 39.74 -7.65 -3.78
N ALA A 4 38.93 -8.02 -2.80
CA ALA A 4 37.54 -8.41 -3.08
C ALA A 4 36.80 -7.14 -3.56
N SER A 5 36.53 -7.09 -4.84
CA SER A 5 35.62 -6.11 -5.43
C SER A 5 34.23 -6.39 -4.83
N THR A 6 33.81 -5.58 -3.86
CA THR A 6 32.41 -5.53 -3.45
C THR A 6 31.64 -4.94 -4.62
N ALA A 7 31.07 -5.84 -5.45
CA ALA A 7 30.09 -5.42 -6.43
C ALA A 7 28.95 -4.71 -5.68
N ALA A 8 28.85 -3.40 -5.86
CA ALA A 8 27.74 -2.63 -5.31
C ALA A 8 26.44 -3.31 -5.76
N ALA A 9 25.68 -3.80 -4.79
CA ALA A 9 24.41 -4.44 -5.08
C ALA A 9 23.57 -3.44 -5.86
N ARG A 10 23.28 -3.72 -7.13
CA ARG A 10 22.42 -2.89 -7.96
C ARG A 10 21.08 -2.79 -7.24
N SER A 11 20.74 -1.58 -6.76
CA SER A 11 19.41 -1.34 -6.23
C SER A 11 18.40 -1.61 -7.34
N LEU A 12 17.41 -2.45 -7.05
CA LEU A 12 16.30 -2.63 -8.00
C LEU A 12 15.56 -1.31 -8.15
N PRO A 13 15.10 -0.99 -9.37
CA PRO A 13 14.27 0.18 -9.58
C PRO A 13 13.02 0.04 -8.70
N ILE A 14 12.74 1.07 -7.92
CA ILE A 14 11.55 1.16 -7.09
C ILE A 14 10.44 1.70 -7.97
N THR A 15 9.28 1.03 -7.98
CA THR A 15 8.09 1.44 -8.71
C THR A 15 6.99 1.83 -7.73
N ALA A 16 6.22 2.86 -8.08
CA ALA A 16 4.97 3.16 -7.38
C ALA A 16 3.87 2.22 -7.90
N SER A 17 3.07 1.70 -6.99
CA SER A 17 1.83 0.98 -7.31
C SER A 17 0.72 1.94 -7.71
N ASP A 18 -0.41 1.43 -8.20
CA ASP A 18 -1.63 2.22 -8.45
C ASP A 18 -2.21 2.84 -7.17
N TRP A 19 -1.79 2.36 -6.01
CA TRP A 19 -2.13 2.88 -4.69
C TRP A 19 -1.14 3.94 -4.19
N GLY A 20 -0.02 4.15 -4.91
CA GLY A 20 1.00 5.16 -4.65
C GLY A 20 2.18 4.71 -3.79
N PHE A 21 2.05 3.70 -2.94
CA PHE A 21 3.16 3.14 -2.19
C PHE A 21 4.10 2.31 -3.09
N VAL A 22 5.31 2.07 -2.62
CA VAL A 22 6.25 1.18 -3.34
C VAL A 22 5.64 -0.22 -3.47
N GLY A 23 5.47 -0.67 -4.72
CA GLY A 23 4.82 -1.92 -5.03
C GLY A 23 4.81 -2.21 -6.53
N LEU A 24 4.10 -3.26 -6.92
CA LEU A 24 3.95 -3.71 -8.30
C LEU A 24 2.46 -3.65 -8.68
N MET A 25 2.10 -2.83 -9.65
CA MET A 25 0.72 -2.66 -10.09
C MET A 25 -0.21 -2.34 -8.90
N GLN A 26 -1.05 -3.29 -8.47
CA GLN A 26 -1.92 -3.17 -7.29
C GLN A 26 -1.43 -3.98 -6.08
N THR A 27 -0.29 -4.64 -6.21
CA THR A 27 0.26 -5.50 -5.16
C THR A 27 1.28 -4.76 -4.32
N PRO A 28 1.10 -4.67 -3.00
CA PRO A 28 2.10 -4.11 -2.11
C PRO A 28 3.36 -4.99 -2.05
N THR A 29 4.51 -4.35 -1.87
CA THR A 29 5.78 -5.01 -1.58
C THR A 29 6.35 -4.49 -0.27
N ALA A 30 7.29 -5.24 0.33
CA ALA A 30 8.00 -4.76 1.51
C ALA A 30 9.06 -3.71 1.17
N ARG A 31 9.34 -3.49 -0.12
CA ARG A 31 10.36 -2.52 -0.56
C ARG A 31 9.96 -1.10 -0.18
N MET A 32 10.97 -0.29 0.11
CA MET A 32 10.84 1.10 0.53
C MET A 32 11.68 1.99 -0.38
N SER A 33 11.29 3.25 -0.52
CA SER A 33 12.15 4.29 -1.09
C SER A 33 13.23 4.71 -0.11
N PRO A 34 14.29 5.39 -0.56
CA PRO A 34 15.21 6.08 0.33
C PRO A 34 14.48 7.12 1.20
N ALA A 35 14.97 7.32 2.44
CA ALA A 35 14.45 8.40 3.30
C ALA A 35 14.64 9.77 2.62
N GLY A 36 13.63 10.62 2.72
CA GLY A 36 13.58 11.94 2.07
C GLY A 36 12.89 11.93 0.70
N ASP A 37 12.59 10.78 0.11
CA ASP A 37 11.85 10.71 -1.15
C ASP A 37 10.41 11.21 -0.99
N ALA A 38 9.94 11.91 -2.02
CA ALA A 38 8.54 12.26 -2.21
C ALA A 38 8.10 11.85 -3.62
N ARG A 39 6.90 11.29 -3.73
CA ARG A 39 6.32 10.84 -5.00
C ARG A 39 4.94 11.43 -5.20
N PHE A 40 4.70 11.89 -6.41
CA PHE A 40 3.38 12.23 -6.90
C PHE A 40 2.98 11.20 -7.95
N ASN A 41 1.81 10.62 -7.82
CA ASN A 41 1.28 9.64 -8.76
C ASN A 41 -0.15 10.00 -9.16
N MET A 42 -0.47 9.81 -10.43
CA MET A 42 -1.84 9.84 -10.95
C MET A 42 -2.14 8.47 -11.58
N SER A 43 -3.22 7.85 -11.14
CA SER A 43 -3.67 6.56 -11.66
C SER A 43 -5.09 6.69 -12.17
N ASN A 44 -5.35 6.18 -13.37
CA ASN A 44 -6.68 6.11 -13.96
C ASN A 44 -6.93 4.66 -14.42
N VAL A 45 -7.65 3.93 -13.57
CA VAL A 45 -8.09 2.55 -13.84
C VAL A 45 -9.60 2.52 -13.59
N TYR A 46 -10.40 2.57 -14.67
CA TYR A 46 -11.86 2.64 -14.58
C TYR A 46 -12.42 1.63 -13.57
N PRO A 47 -13.33 2.05 -12.66
CA PRO A 47 -13.96 3.39 -12.55
C PRO A 47 -13.18 4.38 -11.66
N TYR A 48 -11.94 4.10 -11.30
CA TYR A 48 -11.15 4.84 -10.30
C TYR A 48 -10.16 5.79 -10.96
N GLU A 49 -10.22 7.07 -10.58
CA GLU A 49 -9.20 8.07 -10.84
C GLU A 49 -8.58 8.46 -9.51
N ARG A 50 -7.25 8.35 -9.38
CA ARG A 50 -6.55 8.61 -8.12
C ARG A 50 -5.47 9.66 -8.30
N ILE A 51 -5.40 10.59 -7.35
CA ILE A 51 -4.29 11.52 -7.17
C ILE A 51 -3.66 11.18 -5.83
N ILE A 52 -2.37 10.95 -5.84
CA ILE A 52 -1.68 10.33 -4.72
C ILE A 52 -0.37 11.06 -4.46
N VAL A 53 -0.12 11.40 -3.20
CA VAL A 53 1.16 11.93 -2.73
C VAL A 53 1.68 11.00 -1.66
N PHE A 54 2.88 10.45 -1.85
CA PHE A 54 3.58 9.64 -0.86
C PHE A 54 4.91 10.27 -0.51
N VAL A 55 5.29 10.12 0.75
CA VAL A 55 6.57 10.56 1.29
C VAL A 55 7.22 9.41 2.06
N GLN A 56 8.54 9.38 2.06
CA GLN A 56 9.36 8.45 2.83
C GLN A 56 10.13 9.26 3.88
N PRO A 57 9.51 9.64 5.02
CA PRO A 57 10.18 10.51 6.00
C PRO A 57 11.35 9.80 6.72
N PHE A 58 11.25 8.48 6.87
CA PHE A 58 12.26 7.64 7.51
C PHE A 58 12.45 6.35 6.72
N ASP A 59 13.58 5.67 6.86
CA ASP A 59 13.85 4.41 6.17
C ASP A 59 12.83 3.30 6.46
N TRP A 60 12.12 3.40 7.58
CA TRP A 60 11.14 2.43 8.04
C TRP A 60 9.68 2.85 7.86
N LEU A 61 9.41 4.11 7.44
CA LEU A 61 8.05 4.65 7.31
C LEU A 61 7.84 5.23 5.92
N GLU A 62 6.85 4.73 5.20
CA GLU A 62 6.26 5.31 4.02
C GLU A 62 4.83 5.73 4.36
N ALA A 63 4.47 6.97 4.07
CA ALA A 63 3.14 7.52 4.35
C ALA A 63 2.63 8.34 3.16
N GLY A 64 1.33 8.38 2.96
CA GLY A 64 0.75 9.10 1.85
C GLY A 64 -0.69 9.49 2.05
N PHE A 65 -1.09 10.43 1.20
CA PHE A 65 -2.47 10.87 1.04
C PHE A 65 -2.93 10.50 -0.36
N ARG A 66 -4.12 9.91 -0.43
CA ARG A 66 -4.77 9.53 -1.69
C ARG A 66 -6.16 10.14 -1.76
N TYR A 67 -6.44 10.74 -2.91
CA TYR A 67 -7.76 11.22 -3.28
C TYR A 67 -8.26 10.40 -4.46
N SER A 68 -9.40 9.75 -4.31
CA SER A 68 -9.99 8.89 -5.33
C SER A 68 -11.34 9.44 -5.79
N ASN A 69 -11.56 9.48 -7.10
CA ASN A 69 -12.85 9.74 -7.73
C ASN A 69 -13.37 8.43 -8.31
N ILE A 70 -14.62 8.07 -7.99
CA ILE A 70 -15.25 6.81 -8.39
C ILE A 70 -16.38 7.14 -9.35
N SER A 71 -16.09 7.08 -10.66
CA SER A 71 -16.94 7.64 -11.71
C SER A 71 -18.25 6.88 -11.95
N ASN A 72 -18.34 5.60 -11.54
CA ASN A 72 -19.55 4.78 -11.70
C ASN A 72 -20.47 4.78 -10.47
N ARG A 73 -20.17 5.63 -9.45
CA ARG A 73 -20.95 5.72 -8.22
C ARG A 73 -21.25 7.17 -7.88
N LEU A 74 -22.51 7.46 -7.54
CA LEU A 74 -22.92 8.79 -7.12
C LEU A 74 -22.54 9.05 -5.66
N TYR A 75 -22.22 10.30 -5.36
CA TYR A 75 -21.90 10.76 -4.02
C TYR A 75 -23.08 10.61 -3.05
N GLY A 76 -24.31 10.77 -3.57
CA GLY A 76 -25.55 10.68 -2.79
C GLY A 76 -26.77 10.60 -3.71
N PRO A 77 -27.98 10.73 -3.14
CA PRO A 77 -29.21 10.79 -3.94
C PRO A 77 -29.14 11.91 -4.99
N LEU A 78 -29.68 11.62 -6.17
CA LEU A 78 -29.62 12.52 -7.35
C LEU A 78 -30.17 13.93 -7.04
N GLU A 79 -31.20 13.98 -6.18
CA GLU A 79 -31.86 15.23 -5.74
C GLU A 79 -30.95 16.14 -4.91
N LEU A 80 -29.96 15.56 -4.19
CA LEU A 80 -29.07 16.29 -3.29
C LEU A 80 -27.70 16.53 -3.90
N SER A 81 -27.16 15.58 -4.62
CA SER A 81 -25.79 15.60 -5.16
C SER A 81 -25.70 15.74 -6.66
N GLY A 82 -26.85 15.73 -7.38
CA GLY A 82 -26.87 15.73 -8.84
C GLY A 82 -26.06 14.54 -9.39
N THR A 83 -25.28 14.78 -10.43
CA THR A 83 -24.43 13.77 -11.09
C THR A 83 -23.02 13.65 -10.49
N GLN A 84 -22.80 14.22 -9.28
CA GLN A 84 -21.48 14.19 -8.65
C GLN A 84 -21.04 12.76 -8.32
N ALA A 85 -19.87 12.36 -8.82
CA ALA A 85 -19.27 11.08 -8.52
C ALA A 85 -18.81 10.98 -7.06
N LEU A 86 -18.82 9.77 -6.53
CA LEU A 86 -18.33 9.48 -5.17
C LEU A 86 -16.82 9.77 -5.09
N LYS A 87 -16.43 10.42 -4.00
CA LYS A 87 -15.05 10.80 -3.73
C LYS A 87 -14.59 10.22 -2.41
N ASP A 88 -13.41 9.61 -2.45
CA ASP A 88 -12.75 9.03 -1.29
C ASP A 88 -11.46 9.79 -0.98
N LYS A 89 -11.19 9.96 0.31
CA LYS A 89 -9.94 10.54 0.82
C LYS A 89 -9.37 9.58 1.83
N SER A 90 -8.09 9.23 1.67
CA SER A 90 -7.46 8.32 2.58
C SER A 90 -6.05 8.74 2.97
N ILE A 91 -5.66 8.32 4.17
CA ILE A 91 -4.29 8.32 4.65
C ILE A 91 -3.84 6.87 4.68
N ASP A 92 -2.76 6.60 3.99
CA ASP A 92 -2.18 5.27 3.84
C ASP A 92 -0.77 5.28 4.43
N PHE A 93 -0.32 4.17 5.01
CA PHE A 93 1.06 4.04 5.47
C PHE A 93 1.58 2.60 5.39
N LYS A 94 2.91 2.50 5.34
CA LYS A 94 3.63 1.22 5.39
C LYS A 94 4.83 1.34 6.30
N LEU A 95 5.00 0.35 7.17
CA LEU A 95 6.06 0.25 8.16
C LEU A 95 6.99 -0.91 7.81
N ARG A 96 8.28 -0.67 7.68
CA ARG A 96 9.29 -1.72 7.61
C ARG A 96 9.54 -2.27 9.02
N LEU A 97 9.19 -3.54 9.22
CA LEU A 97 9.36 -4.23 10.49
C LEU A 97 10.73 -4.89 10.61
N LEU A 98 11.22 -5.45 9.49
CA LEU A 98 12.53 -6.09 9.39
C LEU A 98 13.22 -5.67 8.10
N GLU A 99 14.51 -5.41 8.18
CA GLU A 99 15.36 -5.18 7.03
C GLU A 99 15.85 -6.50 6.43
N GLU A 100 16.01 -6.54 5.10
CA GLU A 100 16.55 -7.72 4.45
C GLU A 100 18.01 -7.96 4.84
N SER A 101 18.32 -9.19 5.18
CA SER A 101 19.69 -9.64 5.44
C SER A 101 20.03 -10.86 4.58
N ALA A 102 21.19 -11.46 4.75
CA ALA A 102 21.56 -12.67 4.02
C ALA A 102 20.53 -13.81 4.17
N TYR A 103 19.95 -13.95 5.36
CA TYR A 103 19.03 -15.06 5.69
C TYR A 103 17.58 -14.62 5.89
N MET A 104 17.33 -13.36 6.28
CA MET A 104 15.99 -12.86 6.60
C MET A 104 15.42 -12.03 5.44
N PRO A 105 14.14 -12.19 5.11
CA PRO A 105 13.46 -11.30 4.16
C PRO A 105 13.24 -9.93 4.81
N GLN A 106 13.09 -8.90 3.97
CA GLN A 106 12.48 -7.65 4.40
C GLN A 106 11.01 -7.90 4.71
N LEU A 107 10.52 -7.39 5.84
CA LEU A 107 9.12 -7.52 6.25
C LEU A 107 8.51 -6.14 6.43
N ALA A 108 7.32 -5.95 5.88
CA ALA A 108 6.56 -4.73 6.07
C ALA A 108 5.11 -5.02 6.44
N LEU A 109 4.55 -4.13 7.24
CA LEU A 109 3.12 -4.01 7.56
C LEU A 109 2.61 -2.72 6.92
N GLY A 110 1.48 -2.80 6.21
CA GLY A 110 0.85 -1.60 5.67
C GLY A 110 -0.63 -1.54 5.99
N MET A 111 -1.14 -0.32 6.00
CA MET A 111 -2.55 0.00 6.17
C MET A 111 -2.97 1.00 5.08
N ILE A 112 -4.02 0.67 4.39
CA ILE A 112 -4.66 1.49 3.35
C ILE A 112 -5.96 2.02 3.93
N ASP A 113 -6.22 3.31 3.72
CA ASP A 113 -7.42 4.00 4.20
C ASP A 113 -7.60 3.87 5.72
N PHE A 114 -6.48 4.06 6.44
CA PHE A 114 -6.47 4.05 7.90
C PHE A 114 -7.18 5.27 8.49
N GLY A 115 -6.99 6.42 7.89
CA GLY A 115 -7.65 7.68 8.27
C GLY A 115 -8.36 8.29 7.07
N GLY A 116 -9.60 7.88 6.82
CA GLY A 116 -10.36 8.33 5.67
C GLY A 116 -11.81 7.91 5.74
N THR A 117 -12.41 7.59 4.60
CA THR A 117 -13.80 7.15 4.52
C THR A 117 -13.98 5.68 4.90
N GLY A 118 -12.91 4.90 4.91
CA GLY A 118 -12.92 3.46 5.16
C GLY A 118 -13.35 2.60 3.97
N LEU A 119 -13.63 3.23 2.83
CA LEU A 119 -14.14 2.54 1.62
C LEU A 119 -13.16 1.47 1.10
N PHE A 120 -11.86 1.75 1.17
CA PHE A 120 -10.79 0.85 0.74
C PHE A 120 -9.97 0.30 1.91
N SER A 121 -10.54 0.37 3.12
CA SER A 121 -9.83 -0.04 4.33
C SER A 121 -9.25 -1.44 4.21
N SER A 122 -7.94 -1.54 4.39
CA SER A 122 -7.19 -2.79 4.27
C SER A 122 -5.92 -2.75 5.10
N GLU A 123 -5.54 -3.91 5.58
CA GLU A 123 -4.24 -4.16 6.19
C GLU A 123 -3.54 -5.28 5.44
N TYR A 124 -2.22 -5.23 5.43
CA TYR A 124 -1.42 -6.28 4.83
C TYR A 124 -0.08 -6.46 5.54
N VAL A 125 0.43 -7.68 5.47
CA VAL A 125 1.80 -8.02 5.82
C VAL A 125 2.45 -8.61 4.59
N VAL A 126 3.64 -8.15 4.24
CA VAL A 126 4.35 -8.62 3.06
C VAL A 126 5.83 -8.81 3.36
N ALA A 127 6.39 -9.89 2.85
CA ALA A 127 7.80 -10.22 2.90
C ALA A 127 8.40 -10.16 1.50
N ASN A 128 9.60 -9.58 1.37
CA ASN A 128 10.38 -9.59 0.14
C ASN A 128 11.75 -10.19 0.38
N LYS A 129 12.19 -11.04 -0.54
CA LYS A 129 13.52 -11.62 -0.52
C LYS A 129 14.14 -11.63 -1.91
N ARG A 130 15.38 -11.12 -1.97
CA ARG A 130 16.14 -11.05 -3.21
C ARG A 130 17.09 -12.24 -3.34
N PHE A 131 17.06 -12.86 -4.51
CA PHE A 131 17.93 -13.96 -4.93
C PHE A 131 18.62 -13.56 -6.25
N GLY A 132 19.78 -12.93 -6.17
CA GLY A 132 20.45 -12.38 -7.35
C GLY A 132 19.62 -11.31 -8.06
N ASN A 133 19.18 -11.58 -9.29
CA ASN A 133 18.32 -10.67 -10.07
C ASN A 133 16.82 -10.90 -9.87
N PHE A 134 16.45 -11.88 -9.06
CA PHE A 134 15.05 -12.19 -8.77
C PHE A 134 14.66 -11.64 -7.41
N ASP A 135 13.53 -10.92 -7.34
CA ASP A 135 12.97 -10.39 -6.10
C ASP A 135 11.59 -11.00 -5.88
N ALA A 136 11.50 -11.92 -4.93
CA ALA A 136 10.27 -12.63 -4.57
C ALA A 136 9.50 -11.85 -3.52
N SER A 137 8.17 -11.75 -3.70
CA SER A 137 7.24 -11.16 -2.73
C SER A 137 6.22 -12.20 -2.32
N LEU A 138 5.95 -12.29 -1.02
CA LEU A 138 4.88 -13.08 -0.44
C LEU A 138 4.16 -12.24 0.60
N GLY A 139 2.85 -12.12 0.47
CA GLY A 139 2.06 -11.30 1.39
C GLY A 139 0.69 -11.88 1.69
N MET A 140 0.08 -11.31 2.72
CA MET A 140 -1.28 -11.58 3.14
C MET A 140 -1.97 -10.25 3.42
N GLY A 141 -3.22 -10.13 2.96
CA GLY A 141 -4.03 -8.93 3.13
C GLY A 141 -5.42 -9.23 3.65
N TRP A 142 -6.01 -8.25 4.30
CA TRP A 142 -7.37 -8.25 4.83
C TRP A 142 -8.11 -7.01 4.37
N GLY A 143 -9.43 -7.01 4.53
CA GLY A 143 -10.28 -5.91 4.08
C GLY A 143 -10.42 -5.91 2.57
N TYR A 144 -10.29 -4.76 1.93
CA TYR A 144 -10.42 -4.64 0.46
C TYR A 144 -9.38 -5.49 -0.30
N LEU A 145 -8.18 -5.68 0.25
CA LEU A 145 -7.13 -6.52 -0.36
C LEU A 145 -7.40 -8.02 -0.24
N GLY A 146 -8.22 -8.46 0.72
CA GLY A 146 -8.51 -9.86 0.95
C GLY A 146 -9.82 -10.06 1.69
N SER A 147 -10.92 -10.18 0.92
CA SER A 147 -12.29 -10.26 1.45
C SER A 147 -12.79 -11.67 1.72
N SER A 148 -12.01 -12.73 1.40
CA SER A 148 -12.46 -14.12 1.51
C SER A 148 -12.70 -14.60 2.95
N GLY A 149 -12.13 -13.92 3.95
CA GLY A 149 -12.34 -14.23 5.37
C GLY A 149 -11.70 -15.52 5.87
N ASN A 150 -10.92 -16.22 5.04
CA ASN A 150 -10.31 -17.51 5.39
C ASN A 150 -9.33 -17.44 6.56
N ILE A 151 -8.72 -16.28 6.76
CA ILE A 151 -7.78 -16.03 7.87
C ILE A 151 -8.24 -14.77 8.59
N THR A 152 -8.50 -14.92 9.88
CA THR A 152 -8.90 -13.78 10.73
C THR A 152 -7.81 -12.73 10.76
N ASN A 153 -8.19 -11.47 10.63
CA ASN A 153 -7.26 -10.35 10.75
C ASN A 153 -6.64 -10.33 12.16
N PRO A 154 -5.32 -10.48 12.31
CA PRO A 154 -4.70 -10.50 13.65
C PRO A 154 -4.84 -9.17 14.40
N LEU A 155 -5.00 -8.05 13.68
CA LEU A 155 -5.21 -6.73 14.28
C LEU A 155 -6.60 -6.58 14.94
N SER A 156 -7.54 -7.49 14.63
CA SER A 156 -8.85 -7.54 15.30
C SER A 156 -8.75 -7.76 16.82
N LYS A 157 -7.64 -8.33 17.27
CA LYS A 157 -7.35 -8.46 18.71
C LYS A 157 -6.96 -7.14 19.38
N LEU A 158 -6.53 -6.16 18.60
CA LEU A 158 -6.17 -4.82 19.09
C LEU A 158 -7.37 -3.88 19.10
N SER A 159 -8.24 -3.99 18.09
CA SER A 159 -9.47 -3.19 18.01
C SER A 159 -10.52 -3.89 17.15
N SER A 160 -11.78 -3.79 17.58
CA SER A 160 -12.95 -4.27 16.82
C SER A 160 -13.14 -3.52 15.48
N ALA A 161 -12.57 -2.34 15.33
CA ALA A 161 -12.60 -1.57 14.08
C ALA A 161 -11.99 -2.35 12.89
N PHE A 162 -11.07 -3.29 13.15
CA PHE A 162 -10.49 -4.15 12.11
C PHE A 162 -11.40 -5.31 11.67
N ASN A 163 -12.53 -5.52 12.36
CA ASN A 163 -13.56 -6.48 11.97
C ASN A 163 -14.73 -5.85 11.21
N THR A 164 -14.98 -4.55 11.45
CA THR A 164 -16.07 -3.83 10.82
C THR A 164 -15.55 -3.15 9.56
N ARG A 165 -16.09 -3.55 8.41
CA ARG A 165 -15.78 -2.94 7.13
C ARG A 165 -16.99 -2.17 6.63
N SER A 166 -16.74 -1.13 5.83
CA SER A 166 -17.83 -0.47 5.13
C SER A 166 -18.51 -1.50 4.23
N ALA A 167 -19.81 -1.72 4.42
CA ALA A 167 -20.60 -2.65 3.60
C ALA A 167 -20.84 -2.11 2.18
N GLU A 168 -20.23 -1.00 1.85
CA GLU A 168 -20.48 -0.25 0.62
C GLU A 168 -19.41 -0.43 -0.47
N THR A 169 -18.60 -1.48 -0.37
CA THR A 169 -17.62 -1.82 -1.43
C THR A 169 -18.22 -2.75 -2.48
#